data_b1623c67de7fa09c8719912e8243bffe
#
_entry.id   b1623c67de7fa09c8719912e8243bffe
#
_cell.length_a   1.000
_cell.length_b   1.000
_cell.length_c   1.000
_cell.angle_alpha   90.00
_cell.angle_beta   90.00
_cell.angle_gamma   90.00
#
_symmetry.space_group_name_H-M   'P 1'
#
loop_
_entity.id
_entity.type
_entity.pdbx_description
1 polymer ?
#
loop_
_entity_poly.entity_id
_entity_poly.type
_entity_poly.pdbx_seq_one_letter_code
_entity_poly.pdbx_strand_id
1 'polypeptide(L)'
;AVGSNIRVDTYGWEVKRVLPTINEDINEEWISDKTRYACDGLLNQRLDTPFVKYNGKFEKASWNEVFNIIISKFKNTDKEKICGISGDLINMETLYIFKEFFNKTLGSNNIESRNEHIYLNPDKRENFLFNSTINGIEESDFILLIGSNPRYEATILNARIRKSYLQNKTKIISLNDVGDLTYPYQAFNGEVEDIKNIIEDRHEVSNLIKKAKKPIIIFGQSALKSDSAKYIFESMKSFLIKNNKISETWNSLNIISENASTVGSLDLGLYKTKDGSNEVLKNLEDHNFEIVYLL
;
A
#
# COMPACT_ATOMS: atom_id res chain seq x y z
N ALA A 1 2.99 -10.79 1.39
CA ALA A 1 2.51 -9.72 0.54
C ALA A 1 1.22 -10.13 -0.18
N VAL A 2 0.44 -9.17 -0.62
CA VAL A 2 -0.84 -9.32 -1.36
C VAL A 2 -1.85 -10.30 -0.76
N GLY A 3 -1.88 -10.45 0.56
CA GLY A 3 -2.84 -11.31 1.25
C GLY A 3 -2.50 -12.81 1.25
N SER A 4 -1.25 -13.17 1.00
CA SER A 4 -0.81 -14.58 1.04
C SER A 4 -1.17 -15.26 2.36
N ASN A 5 -1.77 -16.44 2.27
CA ASN A 5 -2.17 -17.23 3.42
C ASN A 5 -0.98 -18.03 3.94
N ILE A 6 -0.76 -17.99 5.24
CA ILE A 6 0.40 -18.61 5.86
C ILE A 6 0.02 -19.48 7.08
N ARG A 7 0.85 -20.46 7.36
CA ARG A 7 0.91 -21.17 8.62
C ARG A 7 2.21 -20.83 9.34
N VAL A 8 2.11 -20.47 10.60
CA VAL A 8 3.25 -20.15 11.46
C VAL A 8 3.46 -21.30 12.42
N ASP A 9 4.60 -21.97 12.36
CA ASP A 9 4.98 -23.04 13.27
C ASP A 9 5.85 -22.46 14.39
N THR A 10 5.46 -22.71 15.64
CA THR A 10 6.15 -22.23 16.83
C THR A 10 6.67 -23.37 17.69
N TYR A 11 7.73 -23.10 18.43
CA TYR A 11 8.21 -23.96 19.53
C TYR A 11 8.51 -23.07 20.73
N GLY A 12 7.77 -23.29 21.81
CA GLY A 12 7.76 -22.35 22.94
C GLY A 12 7.32 -20.95 22.46
N TRP A 13 8.14 -19.97 22.72
CA TRP A 13 7.89 -18.55 22.34
C TRP A 13 8.52 -18.14 20.99
N GLU A 14 9.16 -19.09 20.31
CA GLU A 14 9.86 -18.79 19.06
C GLU A 14 9.07 -19.23 17.84
N VAL A 15 9.00 -18.39 16.84
CA VAL A 15 8.57 -18.77 15.49
C VAL A 15 9.72 -19.52 14.83
N LYS A 16 9.50 -20.77 14.47
CA LYS A 16 10.53 -21.62 13.84
C LYS A 16 10.50 -21.61 12.33
N ARG A 17 9.32 -21.40 11.74
CA ARG A 17 9.18 -21.28 10.28
C ARG A 17 7.81 -20.71 9.90
N VAL A 18 7.76 -20.13 8.70
CA VAL A 18 6.54 -19.69 8.03
C VAL A 18 6.39 -20.50 6.75
N LEU A 19 5.24 -21.12 6.57
CA LEU A 19 4.89 -21.94 5.40
C LEU A 19 3.63 -21.39 4.73
N PRO A 20 3.46 -21.61 3.42
CA PRO A 20 2.21 -21.28 2.76
C PRO A 20 1.06 -22.17 3.26
N THR A 21 -0.12 -21.60 3.31
CA THR A 21 -1.39 -22.33 3.32
C THR A 21 -2.04 -22.15 1.97
N ILE A 22 -2.55 -23.24 1.40
CA ILE A 22 -3.14 -23.23 0.05
C ILE A 22 -4.33 -22.27 0.02
N ASN A 23 -4.30 -21.34 -0.93
CA ASN A 23 -5.40 -20.49 -1.28
C ASN A 23 -5.34 -20.22 -2.80
N GLU A 24 -6.20 -20.92 -3.56
CA GLU A 24 -6.22 -20.85 -5.01
C GLU A 24 -6.54 -19.45 -5.55
N ASP A 25 -7.29 -18.64 -4.82
CA ASP A 25 -7.67 -17.29 -5.22
C ASP A 25 -6.54 -16.29 -5.04
N ILE A 26 -5.58 -16.56 -4.16
CA ILE A 26 -4.52 -15.60 -3.79
C ILE A 26 -3.13 -16.16 -4.13
N ASN A 27 -2.58 -16.99 -3.25
CA ASN A 27 -1.18 -17.41 -3.32
C ASN A 27 -0.96 -18.83 -3.83
N GLU A 28 -2.00 -19.58 -4.16
CA GLU A 28 -1.90 -21.02 -4.43
C GLU A 28 -1.12 -21.70 -3.27
N GLU A 29 -0.03 -22.37 -3.59
CA GLU A 29 0.86 -23.02 -2.60
C GLU A 29 2.15 -22.23 -2.32
N TRP A 30 2.23 -20.96 -2.77
CA TRP A 30 3.46 -20.17 -2.74
C TRP A 30 3.42 -19.05 -1.71
N ILE A 31 4.58 -18.66 -1.20
CA ILE A 31 4.82 -17.41 -0.47
C ILE A 31 6.16 -16.81 -0.91
N SER A 32 6.29 -15.50 -0.78
CA SER A 32 7.56 -14.82 -1.06
C SER A 32 8.62 -15.16 -0.01
N ASP A 33 9.91 -15.08 -0.39
CA ASP A 33 11.01 -15.25 0.55
C ASP A 33 10.97 -14.21 1.68
N LYS A 34 10.55 -12.97 1.37
CA LYS A 34 10.32 -11.95 2.40
C LYS A 34 9.36 -12.45 3.48
N THR A 35 8.25 -13.08 3.10
CA THR A 35 7.28 -13.66 4.05
C THR A 35 7.88 -14.85 4.82
N ARG A 36 8.65 -15.69 4.13
CA ARG A 36 9.21 -16.92 4.72
C ARG A 36 10.27 -16.65 5.77
N TYR A 37 11.13 -15.66 5.54
CA TYR A 37 12.32 -15.43 6.35
C TYR A 37 12.24 -14.22 7.29
N ALA A 38 11.21 -13.40 7.20
CA ALA A 38 11.06 -12.21 8.05
C ALA A 38 10.90 -12.56 9.56
N CYS A 39 10.59 -13.80 9.89
CA CYS A 39 10.37 -14.23 11.29
C CYS A 39 11.63 -14.22 12.15
N ASP A 40 12.83 -14.25 11.57
CA ASP A 40 14.10 -14.29 12.32
C ASP A 40 14.31 -13.05 13.21
N GLY A 41 13.72 -11.91 12.82
CA GLY A 41 13.80 -10.65 13.58
C GLY A 41 12.79 -10.52 14.73
N LEU A 42 11.82 -11.42 14.85
CA LEU A 42 10.69 -11.25 15.79
C LEU A 42 11.08 -11.22 17.27
N LEU A 43 12.15 -11.91 17.65
CA LEU A 43 12.65 -11.98 19.04
C LEU A 43 13.92 -11.16 19.27
N ASN A 44 14.52 -10.60 18.22
CA ASN A 44 15.77 -9.89 18.32
C ASN A 44 15.55 -8.39 18.54
N GLN A 45 16.29 -7.80 19.48
CA GLN A 45 16.29 -6.36 19.77
C GLN A 45 14.88 -5.77 20.02
N ARG A 46 14.02 -6.53 20.69
CA ARG A 46 12.65 -6.07 21.05
C ARG A 46 12.69 -5.23 22.30
N LEU A 47 11.91 -4.16 22.31
CA LEU A 47 11.64 -3.39 23.53
C LEU A 47 10.58 -4.12 24.34
N ASP A 48 10.97 -4.60 25.51
CA ASP A 48 10.11 -5.32 26.46
C ASP A 48 9.78 -4.52 27.71
N THR A 49 10.42 -3.38 27.89
CA THR A 49 10.32 -2.51 29.06
C THR A 49 10.16 -1.07 28.58
N PRO A 50 9.25 -0.28 29.18
CA PRO A 50 9.13 1.13 28.84
C PRO A 50 10.32 1.95 29.34
N PHE A 51 10.62 3.03 28.62
CA PHE A 51 11.65 4.00 28.95
C PHE A 51 11.06 5.39 28.98
N VAL A 52 11.51 6.20 29.92
CA VAL A 52 11.23 7.64 30.00
C VAL A 52 12.53 8.43 29.85
N LYS A 53 12.48 9.54 29.15
CA LYS A 53 13.64 10.41 28.95
C LYS A 53 13.65 11.51 30.01
N TYR A 54 14.64 11.45 30.93
CA TYR A 54 14.90 12.47 31.93
C TYR A 54 16.24 13.14 31.63
N ASN A 55 16.26 14.47 31.57
CA ASN A 55 17.50 15.25 31.32
C ASN A 55 18.34 14.74 30.14
N GLY A 56 17.66 14.33 29.07
CA GLY A 56 18.30 13.84 27.84
C GLY A 56 18.71 12.35 27.86
N LYS A 57 18.57 11.62 28.98
CA LYS A 57 18.90 10.19 29.12
C LYS A 57 17.64 9.35 29.22
N PHE A 58 17.63 8.19 28.57
CA PHE A 58 16.57 7.21 28.70
C PHE A 58 16.80 6.34 29.95
N GLU A 59 15.77 6.27 30.81
CA GLU A 59 15.77 5.47 32.02
C GLU A 59 14.59 4.50 31.98
N LYS A 60 14.80 3.26 32.49
CA LYS A 60 13.72 2.27 32.61
C LYS A 60 12.66 2.77 33.57
N ALA A 61 11.40 2.61 33.22
CA ALA A 61 10.28 3.03 34.03
C ALA A 61 9.24 1.90 34.18
N SER A 62 8.39 1.96 35.17
CA SER A 62 7.24 1.08 35.28
C SER A 62 6.11 1.54 34.36
N TRP A 63 5.25 0.62 33.92
CA TRP A 63 4.06 0.96 33.14
C TRP A 63 3.15 1.98 33.84
N ASN A 64 2.98 1.86 35.17
CA ASN A 64 2.16 2.83 35.94
C ASN A 64 2.76 4.24 35.90
N GLU A 65 4.06 4.36 36.01
CA GLU A 65 4.76 5.64 35.91
C GLU A 65 4.58 6.26 34.51
N VAL A 66 4.80 5.47 33.46
CA VAL A 66 4.64 5.92 32.07
C VAL A 66 3.20 6.37 31.81
N PHE A 67 2.20 5.60 32.23
CA PHE A 67 0.80 5.98 32.04
C PHE A 67 0.45 7.27 32.77
N ASN A 68 0.94 7.47 33.98
CA ASN A 68 0.71 8.71 34.73
C ASN A 68 1.31 9.93 34.02
N ILE A 69 2.53 9.78 33.47
CA ILE A 69 3.16 10.84 32.67
C ILE A 69 2.34 11.16 31.42
N ILE A 70 1.95 10.12 30.68
CA ILE A 70 1.17 10.28 29.43
C ILE A 70 -0.18 10.94 29.72
N ILE A 71 -0.93 10.46 30.74
CA ILE A 71 -2.24 11.01 31.11
C ILE A 71 -2.09 12.48 31.54
N SER A 72 -1.08 12.81 32.34
CA SER A 72 -0.83 14.18 32.74
C SER A 72 -0.54 15.10 31.54
N LYS A 73 0.29 14.64 30.60
CA LYS A 73 0.60 15.41 29.38
C LYS A 73 -0.65 15.64 28.53
N PHE A 74 -1.42 14.59 28.24
CA PHE A 74 -2.65 14.73 27.44
C PHE A 74 -3.69 15.64 28.09
N LYS A 75 -3.86 15.58 29.42
CA LYS A 75 -4.81 16.45 30.14
C LYS A 75 -4.43 17.93 30.13
N ASN A 76 -3.14 18.23 30.03
CA ASN A 76 -2.62 19.61 30.10
C ASN A 76 -2.30 20.20 28.72
N THR A 77 -2.56 19.48 27.64
CA THR A 77 -2.27 19.92 26.27
C THR A 77 -3.57 20.07 25.48
N ASP A 78 -3.70 21.17 24.76
CA ASP A 78 -4.83 21.40 23.87
C ASP A 78 -4.89 20.31 22.79
N LYS A 79 -6.10 19.80 22.53
CA LYS A 79 -6.35 18.76 21.54
C LYS A 79 -5.81 19.08 20.15
N GLU A 80 -5.80 20.35 19.75
CA GLU A 80 -5.27 20.81 18.46
C GLU A 80 -3.75 20.69 18.35
N LYS A 81 -3.07 20.59 19.51
CA LYS A 81 -1.61 20.42 19.61
C LYS A 81 -1.17 18.97 19.83
N ILE A 82 -2.11 18.04 19.73
CA ILE A 82 -1.86 16.60 19.84
C ILE A 82 -2.02 15.97 18.45
N CYS A 83 -1.02 15.27 17.97
CA CYS A 83 -1.13 14.49 16.74
C CYS A 83 -0.73 13.02 16.92
N GLY A 84 -1.26 12.18 16.05
CA GLY A 84 -0.95 10.77 15.97
C GLY A 84 -0.52 10.36 14.57
N ILE A 85 0.55 9.59 14.49
CA ILE A 85 1.05 9.04 13.22
C ILE A 85 1.17 7.54 13.37
N SER A 86 0.59 6.78 12.45
CA SER A 86 0.70 5.33 12.40
C SER A 86 1.66 4.87 11.30
N GLY A 87 2.39 3.81 11.57
CA GLY A 87 3.32 3.21 10.62
C GLY A 87 2.63 2.27 9.61
N ASP A 88 3.43 1.71 8.72
CA ASP A 88 2.99 0.99 7.52
C ASP A 88 2.64 -0.48 7.76
N LEU A 89 2.93 -1.02 8.93
CA LEU A 89 2.74 -2.44 9.24
C LEU A 89 1.68 -2.70 10.32
N ILE A 90 0.90 -1.68 10.66
CA ILE A 90 -0.12 -1.77 11.70
C ILE A 90 -1.35 -2.51 11.18
N ASN A 91 -1.88 -3.45 11.95
CA ASN A 91 -3.12 -4.13 11.60
C ASN A 91 -4.35 -3.19 11.72
N MET A 92 -5.42 -3.54 11.03
CA MET A 92 -6.61 -2.69 10.92
C MET A 92 -7.32 -2.49 12.25
N GLU A 93 -7.33 -3.51 13.12
CA GLU A 93 -7.92 -3.44 14.46
C GLU A 93 -7.23 -2.39 15.33
N THR A 94 -5.90 -2.37 15.30
CA THR A 94 -5.10 -1.37 16.03
C THR A 94 -5.30 0.03 15.45
N LEU A 95 -5.34 0.17 14.12
CA LEU A 95 -5.65 1.45 13.46
C LEU A 95 -7.05 1.96 13.81
N TYR A 96 -8.04 1.06 13.91
CA TYR A 96 -9.39 1.44 14.33
C TYR A 96 -9.41 1.96 15.77
N ILE A 97 -8.77 1.25 16.71
CA ILE A 97 -8.66 1.68 18.10
C ILE A 97 -7.90 3.01 18.21
N PHE A 98 -6.82 3.16 17.46
CA PHE A 98 -6.05 4.40 17.39
C PHE A 98 -6.92 5.57 16.94
N LYS A 99 -7.70 5.42 15.87
CA LYS A 99 -8.64 6.42 15.39
C LYS A 99 -9.70 6.78 16.47
N GLU A 100 -10.31 5.76 17.09
CA GLU A 100 -11.30 5.95 18.14
C GLU A 100 -10.73 6.66 19.38
N PHE A 101 -9.51 6.30 19.79
CA PHE A 101 -8.82 6.94 20.89
C PHE A 101 -8.57 8.42 20.63
N PHE A 102 -8.05 8.76 19.45
CA PHE A 102 -7.81 10.15 19.10
C PHE A 102 -9.12 10.95 19.01
N ASN A 103 -10.08 10.46 18.24
CA ASN A 103 -11.32 11.21 17.98
C ASN A 103 -12.23 11.29 19.20
N LYS A 104 -12.42 10.18 19.94
CA LYS A 104 -13.41 10.13 21.03
C LYS A 104 -12.80 10.44 22.39
N THR A 105 -11.58 10.03 22.66
CA THR A 105 -10.97 10.21 23.99
C THR A 105 -10.17 11.50 24.07
N LEU A 106 -9.31 11.77 23.08
CA LEU A 106 -8.49 12.99 23.07
C LEU A 106 -9.23 14.18 22.43
N GLY A 107 -10.23 13.92 21.59
CA GLY A 107 -10.94 14.96 20.84
C GLY A 107 -10.11 15.60 19.74
N SER A 108 -8.97 14.99 19.36
CA SER A 108 -8.10 15.45 18.27
C SER A 108 -8.40 14.71 16.97
N ASN A 109 -8.42 15.46 15.87
CA ASN A 109 -8.54 14.92 14.52
C ASN A 109 -7.20 14.89 13.78
N ASN A 110 -6.09 15.24 14.44
CA ASN A 110 -4.76 15.31 13.83
C ASN A 110 -4.12 13.92 13.81
N ILE A 111 -4.66 13.05 12.99
CA ILE A 111 -4.16 11.68 12.77
C ILE A 111 -3.84 11.46 11.30
N GLU A 112 -2.75 10.76 11.04
CA GLU A 112 -2.32 10.42 9.69
C GLU A 112 -1.59 9.07 9.69
N SER A 113 -1.79 8.27 8.67
CA SER A 113 -1.07 7.01 8.47
C SER A 113 -0.14 7.03 7.26
N ARG A 114 -0.12 8.12 6.51
CA ARG A 114 0.72 8.28 5.34
C ARG A 114 2.07 8.88 5.73
N ASN A 115 3.14 8.14 5.50
CA ASN A 115 4.51 8.56 5.83
C ASN A 115 5.26 9.17 4.64
N GLU A 116 4.72 9.02 3.44
CA GLU A 116 5.37 9.44 2.20
C GLU A 116 4.42 10.27 1.34
N HIS A 117 5.01 11.08 0.45
CA HIS A 117 4.24 11.75 -0.59
C HIS A 117 3.82 10.74 -1.65
N ILE A 118 2.55 10.34 -1.63
CA ILE A 118 1.96 9.40 -2.57
C ILE A 118 0.55 9.87 -2.94
N TYR A 119 0.23 9.83 -4.23
CA TYR A 119 -1.12 10.09 -4.70
C TYR A 119 -1.99 8.84 -4.52
N LEU A 120 -2.98 8.94 -3.65
CA LEU A 120 -4.04 7.94 -3.50
C LEU A 120 -5.38 8.66 -3.40
N ASN A 121 -6.36 8.22 -4.18
CA ASN A 121 -7.68 8.83 -4.19
C ASN A 121 -8.66 8.04 -3.31
N PRO A 122 -9.00 8.52 -2.09
CA PRO A 122 -9.85 7.80 -1.15
C PRO A 122 -11.36 7.90 -1.44
N ASP A 123 -11.79 8.65 -2.48
CA ASP A 123 -13.21 8.90 -2.75
C ASP A 123 -14.03 7.64 -2.99
N LYS A 124 -13.41 6.66 -3.63
CA LYS A 124 -14.02 5.37 -3.92
C LYS A 124 -13.00 4.26 -3.65
N ARG A 125 -13.46 3.18 -3.05
CA ARG A 125 -12.62 2.03 -2.70
C ARG A 125 -11.91 1.43 -3.90
N GLU A 126 -12.53 1.44 -5.08
CA GLU A 126 -11.93 0.97 -6.34
C GLU A 126 -10.63 1.73 -6.74
N ASN A 127 -10.40 2.93 -6.20
CA ASN A 127 -9.24 3.75 -6.53
C ASN A 127 -7.94 3.29 -5.88
N PHE A 128 -8.00 2.37 -4.92
CA PHE A 128 -6.83 1.93 -4.16
C PHE A 128 -6.77 0.41 -3.96
N LEU A 129 -7.59 -0.35 -4.68
CA LEU A 129 -7.60 -1.81 -4.64
C LEU A 129 -6.99 -2.43 -5.90
N PHE A 130 -6.66 -3.72 -5.78
CA PHE A 130 -6.44 -4.59 -6.92
C PHE A 130 -7.81 -5.18 -7.35
N ASN A 131 -8.50 -4.47 -8.25
CA ASN A 131 -9.92 -4.72 -8.54
C ASN A 131 -10.18 -5.95 -9.42
N SER A 132 -9.23 -6.32 -10.29
CA SER A 132 -9.41 -7.48 -11.19
C SER A 132 -9.31 -8.83 -10.47
N THR A 133 -9.11 -8.83 -9.16
CA THR A 133 -8.75 -9.97 -8.31
C THR A 133 -7.40 -10.63 -8.67
N ILE A 134 -6.79 -11.34 -7.74
CA ILE A 134 -5.46 -11.93 -7.99
C ILE A 134 -5.57 -13.14 -8.94
N ASN A 135 -6.57 -13.99 -8.76
CA ASN A 135 -6.87 -15.09 -9.68
C ASN A 135 -7.37 -14.58 -11.03
N GLY A 136 -8.05 -13.43 -11.09
CA GLY A 136 -8.50 -12.81 -12.34
C GLY A 136 -7.37 -12.45 -13.30
N ILE A 137 -6.12 -12.33 -12.82
CA ILE A 137 -4.94 -12.14 -13.70
C ILE A 137 -4.85 -13.26 -14.74
N GLU A 138 -5.24 -14.47 -14.39
CA GLU A 138 -5.19 -15.62 -15.30
C GLU A 138 -6.25 -15.55 -16.41
N GLU A 139 -7.27 -14.71 -16.24
CA GLU A 139 -8.31 -14.48 -17.26
C GLU A 139 -7.99 -13.31 -18.20
N SER A 140 -6.90 -12.56 -17.92
CA SER A 140 -6.56 -11.38 -18.68
C SER A 140 -5.96 -11.72 -20.05
N ASP A 141 -6.29 -10.90 -21.05
CA ASP A 141 -5.73 -10.97 -22.40
C ASP A 141 -4.69 -9.87 -22.67
N PHE A 142 -4.61 -8.87 -21.78
CA PHE A 142 -3.66 -7.77 -21.88
C PHE A 142 -3.31 -7.21 -20.49
N ILE A 143 -2.03 -7.00 -20.22
CA ILE A 143 -1.54 -6.39 -18.96
C ILE A 143 -0.64 -5.20 -19.30
N LEU A 144 -0.91 -4.05 -18.67
CA LEU A 144 -0.08 -2.85 -18.72
C LEU A 144 0.46 -2.53 -17.33
N LEU A 145 1.77 -2.45 -17.20
CA LEU A 145 2.46 -2.03 -15.98
C LEU A 145 2.83 -0.54 -16.09
N ILE A 146 2.42 0.26 -15.12
CA ILE A 146 2.70 1.70 -15.03
C ILE A 146 3.44 1.97 -13.73
N GLY A 147 4.74 2.22 -13.82
CA GLY A 147 5.59 2.48 -12.66
C GLY A 147 5.59 1.35 -11.63
N SER A 148 5.49 0.09 -12.08
CA SER A 148 5.45 -1.09 -11.23
C SER A 148 6.50 -2.10 -11.65
N ASN A 149 7.21 -2.65 -10.65
CA ASN A 149 7.99 -3.86 -10.79
C ASN A 149 7.37 -4.97 -9.92
N PRO A 150 6.43 -5.75 -10.44
CA PRO A 150 5.70 -6.74 -9.65
C PRO A 150 6.59 -7.84 -9.07
N ARG A 151 7.79 -8.08 -9.64
CA ARG A 151 8.74 -9.06 -9.10
C ARG A 151 9.23 -8.66 -7.70
N TYR A 152 9.41 -7.36 -7.45
CA TYR A 152 9.87 -6.83 -6.16
C TYR A 152 8.71 -6.35 -5.29
N GLU A 153 7.71 -5.69 -5.87
CA GLU A 153 6.60 -5.10 -5.12
C GLU A 153 5.57 -6.16 -4.68
N ALA A 154 5.32 -7.17 -5.54
CA ALA A 154 4.27 -8.16 -5.32
C ALA A 154 4.61 -9.50 -5.97
N THR A 155 5.57 -10.22 -5.42
CA THR A 155 6.16 -11.46 -6.00
C THR A 155 5.11 -12.51 -6.37
N ILE A 156 4.10 -12.72 -5.55
CA ILE A 156 3.03 -13.68 -5.83
C ILE A 156 2.19 -13.24 -7.03
N LEU A 157 1.91 -11.94 -7.13
CA LEU A 157 1.22 -11.37 -8.28
C LEU A 157 2.06 -11.53 -9.56
N ASN A 158 3.39 -11.35 -9.46
CA ASN A 158 4.30 -11.60 -10.58
C ASN A 158 4.25 -13.07 -11.04
N ALA A 159 4.14 -14.02 -10.10
CA ALA A 159 3.98 -15.44 -10.43
C ALA A 159 2.67 -15.71 -11.19
N ARG A 160 1.56 -15.05 -10.80
CA ARG A 160 0.28 -15.12 -11.51
C ARG A 160 0.36 -14.52 -12.91
N ILE A 161 1.03 -13.37 -13.08
CA ILE A 161 1.27 -12.78 -14.41
C ILE A 161 2.08 -13.74 -15.30
N ARG A 162 3.12 -14.34 -14.73
CA ARG A 162 3.90 -15.37 -15.44
C ARG A 162 3.04 -16.56 -15.85
N LYS A 163 2.17 -17.04 -14.99
CA LYS A 163 1.24 -18.14 -15.27
C LYS A 163 0.28 -17.76 -16.42
N SER A 164 -0.31 -16.57 -16.38
CA SER A 164 -1.15 -16.03 -17.45
C SER A 164 -0.41 -15.96 -18.79
N TYR A 165 0.84 -15.48 -18.79
CA TYR A 165 1.68 -15.49 -19.99
C TYR A 165 1.92 -16.91 -20.54
N LEU A 166 2.26 -17.86 -19.69
CA LEU A 166 2.57 -19.23 -20.13
C LEU A 166 1.35 -19.95 -20.68
N GLN A 167 0.21 -19.82 -20.05
CA GLN A 167 -1.03 -20.52 -20.39
C GLN A 167 -1.78 -19.84 -21.53
N ASN A 168 -1.99 -18.53 -21.46
CA ASN A 168 -2.86 -17.79 -22.35
C ASN A 168 -2.12 -16.91 -23.37
N LYS A 169 -0.78 -16.85 -23.27
CA LYS A 169 0.05 -15.92 -24.07
C LYS A 169 -0.39 -14.47 -23.92
N THR A 170 -0.85 -14.10 -22.72
CA THR A 170 -1.27 -12.74 -22.38
C THR A 170 -0.19 -11.74 -22.78
N LYS A 171 -0.58 -10.71 -23.54
CA LYS A 171 0.35 -9.66 -23.95
C LYS A 171 0.65 -8.75 -22.76
N ILE A 172 1.94 -8.60 -22.45
CA ILE A 172 2.39 -7.80 -21.30
C ILE A 172 3.24 -6.64 -21.82
N ILE A 173 2.89 -5.43 -21.36
CA ILE A 173 3.62 -4.19 -21.66
C ILE A 173 3.97 -3.50 -20.35
N SER A 174 5.17 -2.93 -20.28
CA SER A 174 5.58 -2.00 -19.23
C SER A 174 5.92 -0.65 -19.85
N LEU A 175 5.48 0.44 -19.24
CA LEU A 175 5.83 1.78 -19.73
C LEU A 175 7.30 2.14 -19.47
N ASN A 176 7.99 1.38 -18.65
CA ASN A 176 9.44 1.50 -18.42
C ASN A 176 10.10 0.13 -18.37
N ASP A 177 11.39 0.07 -18.66
CA ASP A 177 12.16 -1.16 -18.47
C ASP A 177 12.35 -1.39 -16.96
N VAL A 178 11.85 -2.52 -16.48
CA VAL A 178 11.93 -2.93 -15.09
C VAL A 178 12.84 -4.14 -14.88
N GLY A 179 13.60 -4.52 -15.92
CA GLY A 179 14.52 -5.64 -15.89
C GLY A 179 13.83 -7.00 -16.01
N ASP A 180 14.44 -8.04 -15.47
CA ASP A 180 13.93 -9.41 -15.59
C ASP A 180 12.70 -9.66 -14.71
N LEU A 181 11.53 -9.83 -15.32
CA LEU A 181 10.27 -10.23 -14.67
C LEU A 181 10.03 -11.75 -14.70
N THR A 182 10.94 -12.54 -15.25
CA THR A 182 10.83 -13.99 -15.47
C THR A 182 9.88 -14.41 -16.62
N TYR A 183 9.40 -13.44 -17.39
CA TYR A 183 8.60 -13.62 -18.59
C TYR A 183 8.87 -12.46 -19.58
N PRO A 184 8.67 -12.66 -20.87
CA PRO A 184 8.83 -11.59 -21.86
C PRO A 184 7.77 -10.51 -21.71
N TYR A 185 8.15 -9.27 -21.87
CA TYR A 185 7.27 -8.12 -21.98
C TYR A 185 7.87 -7.10 -22.95
N GLN A 186 7.04 -6.18 -23.45
CA GLN A 186 7.47 -5.06 -24.26
C GLN A 186 7.64 -3.85 -23.35
N ALA A 187 8.82 -3.21 -23.37
CA ALA A 187 9.09 -1.99 -22.59
C ALA A 187 9.01 -0.75 -23.49
N PHE A 188 8.57 0.36 -22.91
CA PHE A 188 8.66 1.70 -23.46
C PHE A 188 9.56 2.58 -22.56
N ASN A 189 9.67 3.87 -22.87
CA ASN A 189 10.61 4.76 -22.16
C ASN A 189 10.11 5.22 -20.78
N GLY A 190 8.80 5.08 -20.49
CA GLY A 190 8.23 5.44 -19.19
C GLY A 190 8.02 6.94 -18.98
N GLU A 191 8.00 7.71 -20.05
CA GLU A 191 7.75 9.15 -20.01
C GLU A 191 6.26 9.43 -19.73
N VAL A 192 5.97 10.54 -19.06
CA VAL A 192 4.58 11.02 -18.87
C VAL A 192 3.89 11.26 -20.20
N GLU A 193 4.66 11.61 -21.23
CA GLU A 193 4.18 11.78 -22.60
C GLU A 193 3.61 10.48 -23.19
N ASP A 194 4.12 9.31 -22.82
CA ASP A 194 3.55 8.03 -23.24
C ASP A 194 2.12 7.86 -22.72
N ILE A 195 1.87 8.23 -21.45
CA ILE A 195 0.50 8.26 -20.89
C ILE A 195 -0.41 9.19 -21.67
N LYS A 196 0.04 10.40 -21.95
CA LYS A 196 -0.71 11.38 -22.73
C LYS A 196 -1.05 10.84 -24.13
N ASN A 197 -0.08 10.26 -24.82
CA ASN A 197 -0.29 9.67 -26.14
C ASN A 197 -1.25 8.47 -26.12
N ILE A 198 -1.22 7.66 -25.06
CA ILE A 198 -2.19 6.57 -24.86
C ILE A 198 -3.60 7.12 -24.72
N ILE A 199 -3.80 8.14 -23.90
CA ILE A 199 -5.11 8.74 -23.63
C ILE A 199 -5.68 9.45 -24.87
N GLU A 200 -4.81 10.07 -25.65
CA GLU A 200 -5.17 10.80 -26.88
C GLU A 200 -5.22 9.89 -28.12
N ASP A 201 -5.16 8.58 -27.96
CA ASP A 201 -5.22 7.58 -29.06
C ASP A 201 -4.07 7.68 -30.09
N ARG A 202 -2.93 8.21 -29.68
CA ARG A 202 -1.74 8.36 -30.53
C ARG A 202 -0.67 7.28 -30.28
N HIS A 203 -0.93 6.36 -29.36
CA HIS A 203 -0.03 5.28 -29.00
C HIS A 203 -0.63 3.91 -29.31
N GLU A 204 0.19 2.94 -29.72
CA GLU A 204 -0.31 1.59 -30.05
C GLU A 204 -1.04 0.90 -28.87
N VAL A 205 -0.60 1.16 -27.63
CA VAL A 205 -1.20 0.64 -26.39
C VAL A 205 -2.67 1.02 -26.26
N SER A 206 -3.09 2.19 -26.76
CA SER A 206 -4.48 2.63 -26.76
C SER A 206 -5.39 1.62 -27.44
N ASN A 207 -4.98 1.19 -28.64
CA ASN A 207 -5.72 0.20 -29.42
C ASN A 207 -5.72 -1.18 -28.77
N LEU A 208 -4.62 -1.56 -28.10
CA LEU A 208 -4.52 -2.82 -27.39
C LEU A 208 -5.51 -2.84 -26.20
N ILE A 209 -5.54 -1.79 -25.39
CA ILE A 209 -6.50 -1.66 -24.29
C ILE A 209 -7.95 -1.73 -24.81
N LYS A 210 -8.26 -0.99 -25.88
CA LYS A 210 -9.61 -0.96 -26.45
C LYS A 210 -10.07 -2.32 -26.96
N LYS A 211 -9.19 -3.08 -27.63
CA LYS A 211 -9.49 -4.39 -28.21
C LYS A 211 -9.54 -5.50 -27.16
N ALA A 212 -8.77 -5.39 -26.08
CA ALA A 212 -8.72 -6.39 -25.03
C ALA A 212 -10.09 -6.57 -24.39
N LYS A 213 -10.46 -7.83 -24.11
CA LYS A 213 -11.72 -8.17 -23.44
C LYS A 213 -11.60 -7.96 -21.92
N LYS A 214 -10.49 -8.38 -21.34
CA LYS A 214 -10.19 -8.31 -19.91
C LYS A 214 -8.81 -7.68 -19.67
N PRO A 215 -8.60 -6.40 -20.03
CA PRO A 215 -7.32 -5.76 -19.78
C PRO A 215 -7.11 -5.54 -18.27
N ILE A 216 -5.86 -5.56 -17.85
CA ILE A 216 -5.41 -5.23 -16.49
C ILE A 216 -4.39 -4.10 -16.59
N ILE A 217 -4.66 -3.00 -15.92
CA ILE A 217 -3.75 -1.85 -15.81
C ILE A 217 -3.28 -1.77 -14.37
N ILE A 218 -1.98 -1.92 -14.15
CA ILE A 218 -1.40 -1.99 -12.80
C ILE A 218 -0.57 -0.74 -12.54
N PHE A 219 -0.95 0.01 -11.52
CA PHE A 219 -0.18 1.13 -11.00
C PHE A 219 0.70 0.67 -9.83
N GLY A 220 1.99 0.87 -9.96
CA GLY A 220 2.96 0.65 -8.90
C GLY A 220 3.36 1.94 -8.20
N GLN A 221 4.24 1.80 -7.22
CA GLN A 221 4.63 2.89 -6.34
C GLN A 221 5.34 4.03 -7.06
N SER A 222 6.18 3.74 -8.06
CA SER A 222 6.93 4.80 -8.73
C SER A 222 6.04 5.75 -9.52
N ALA A 223 4.94 5.25 -10.10
CA ALA A 223 3.95 6.11 -10.75
C ALA A 223 3.18 6.96 -9.74
N LEU A 224 2.79 6.38 -8.59
CA LEU A 224 1.97 7.04 -7.59
C LEU A 224 2.77 8.03 -6.71
N LYS A 225 4.09 7.91 -6.64
CA LYS A 225 4.99 8.83 -5.94
C LYS A 225 5.56 9.94 -6.84
N SER A 226 5.30 9.89 -8.15
CA SER A 226 5.80 10.90 -9.08
C SER A 226 5.03 12.23 -8.95
N ASP A 227 5.65 13.34 -9.34
CA ASP A 227 4.99 14.66 -9.38
C ASP A 227 3.76 14.69 -10.30
N SER A 228 3.73 13.81 -11.29
CA SER A 228 2.63 13.67 -12.25
C SER A 228 1.60 12.60 -11.85
N ALA A 229 1.71 12.01 -10.65
CA ALA A 229 0.89 10.87 -10.21
C ALA A 229 -0.62 11.10 -10.37
N LYS A 230 -1.11 12.26 -9.95
CA LYS A 230 -2.52 12.64 -10.12
C LYS A 230 -2.95 12.62 -11.57
N TYR A 231 -2.15 13.25 -12.46
CA TYR A 231 -2.45 13.27 -13.90
C TYR A 231 -2.45 11.86 -14.47
N ILE A 232 -1.42 11.08 -14.21
CA ILE A 232 -1.27 9.70 -14.70
C ILE A 232 -2.47 8.85 -14.28
N PHE A 233 -2.82 8.86 -12.99
CA PHE A 233 -3.89 8.04 -12.44
C PHE A 233 -5.28 8.46 -12.97
N GLU A 234 -5.65 9.74 -12.81
CA GLU A 234 -7.00 10.21 -13.12
C GLU A 234 -7.26 10.18 -14.64
N SER A 235 -6.26 10.49 -15.45
CA SER A 235 -6.40 10.46 -16.91
C SER A 235 -6.54 9.02 -17.42
N MET A 236 -5.74 8.08 -16.91
CA MET A 236 -5.87 6.66 -17.28
C MET A 236 -7.22 6.11 -16.81
N LYS A 237 -7.64 6.41 -15.59
CA LYS A 237 -8.96 6.01 -15.09
C LYS A 237 -10.08 6.52 -15.99
N SER A 238 -10.04 7.79 -16.38
CA SER A 238 -11.01 8.40 -17.30
C SER A 238 -11.01 7.72 -18.67
N PHE A 239 -9.82 7.38 -19.18
CA PHE A 239 -9.68 6.64 -20.44
C PHE A 239 -10.30 5.24 -20.34
N LEU A 240 -10.10 4.53 -19.24
CA LEU A 240 -10.69 3.19 -19.01
C LEU A 240 -12.22 3.26 -18.92
N ILE A 241 -12.77 4.25 -18.21
CA ILE A 241 -14.22 4.46 -18.12
C ILE A 241 -14.79 4.74 -19.51
N LYS A 242 -14.19 5.67 -20.26
CA LYS A 242 -14.64 6.03 -21.63
C LYS A 242 -14.68 4.82 -22.57
N ASN A 243 -13.78 3.87 -22.39
CA ASN A 243 -13.67 2.67 -23.22
C ASN A 243 -14.37 1.43 -22.64
N ASN A 244 -15.22 1.59 -21.62
CA ASN A 244 -15.97 0.51 -20.96
C ASN A 244 -15.06 -0.60 -20.40
N LYS A 245 -13.88 -0.21 -19.84
CA LYS A 245 -12.94 -1.16 -19.20
C LYS A 245 -13.08 -1.19 -17.68
N ILE A 246 -14.00 -0.40 -17.14
CA ILE A 246 -14.44 -0.43 -15.74
C ILE A 246 -15.94 -0.69 -15.76
N SER A 247 -16.37 -1.85 -15.29
CA SER A 247 -17.75 -2.30 -15.23
C SER A 247 -18.00 -3.14 -13.97
N GLU A 248 -19.25 -3.53 -13.73
CA GLU A 248 -19.58 -4.42 -12.61
C GLU A 248 -18.95 -5.80 -12.72
N THR A 249 -18.75 -6.29 -13.95
CA THR A 249 -18.20 -7.64 -14.20
C THR A 249 -16.68 -7.66 -14.34
N TRP A 250 -16.06 -6.53 -14.65
CA TRP A 250 -14.61 -6.43 -14.81
C TRP A 250 -14.14 -5.00 -14.56
N ASN A 251 -13.19 -4.84 -13.65
CA ASN A 251 -12.55 -3.55 -13.42
C ASN A 251 -11.06 -3.66 -13.71
N SER A 252 -10.62 -2.97 -14.76
CA SER A 252 -9.24 -3.00 -15.24
C SER A 252 -8.27 -2.14 -14.43
N LEU A 253 -8.75 -1.30 -13.51
CA LEU A 253 -7.93 -0.41 -12.69
C LEU A 253 -7.39 -1.16 -11.47
N ASN A 254 -6.08 -1.25 -11.34
CA ASN A 254 -5.45 -2.00 -10.25
C ASN A 254 -4.29 -1.24 -9.65
N ILE A 255 -4.22 -1.21 -8.34
CA ILE A 255 -3.17 -0.56 -7.57
C ILE A 255 -2.45 -1.59 -6.73
N ILE A 256 -1.11 -1.56 -6.75
CA ILE A 256 -0.27 -2.32 -5.83
C ILE A 256 0.11 -1.41 -4.68
N SER A 257 -0.36 -1.74 -3.47
CA SER A 257 0.09 -1.10 -2.24
C SER A 257 1.36 -1.78 -1.74
N GLU A 258 2.39 -1.01 -1.46
CA GLU A 258 3.66 -1.50 -0.93
C GLU A 258 3.50 -1.98 0.51
N ASN A 259 2.72 -1.25 1.29
CA ASN A 259 2.60 -1.43 2.73
C ASN A 259 1.32 -2.16 3.13
N ALA A 260 1.41 -2.99 4.16
CA ALA A 260 0.31 -3.85 4.60
C ALA A 260 -0.89 -3.06 5.14
N SER A 261 -0.66 -1.89 5.78
CA SER A 261 -1.71 -1.09 6.40
C SER A 261 -2.41 -0.10 5.46
N THR A 262 -1.88 0.15 4.25
CA THR A 262 -2.36 1.22 3.37
C THR A 262 -3.86 1.12 3.07
N VAL A 263 -4.34 -0.04 2.64
CA VAL A 263 -5.76 -0.22 2.31
C VAL A 263 -6.64 -0.07 3.55
N GLY A 264 -6.25 -0.66 4.68
CA GLY A 264 -6.98 -0.51 5.95
C GLY A 264 -7.04 0.94 6.44
N SER A 265 -5.95 1.68 6.28
CA SER A 265 -5.87 3.10 6.63
C SER A 265 -6.80 3.96 5.76
N LEU A 266 -6.87 3.67 4.46
CA LEU A 266 -7.79 4.33 3.53
C LEU A 266 -9.25 4.00 3.86
N ASP A 267 -9.58 2.74 4.11
CA ASP A 267 -10.92 2.30 4.51
C ASP A 267 -11.37 2.95 5.83
N LEU A 268 -10.44 3.19 6.75
CA LEU A 268 -10.70 3.89 8.02
C LEU A 268 -10.72 5.43 7.88
N GLY A 269 -10.37 5.97 6.72
CA GLY A 269 -10.31 7.42 6.48
C GLY A 269 -9.21 8.13 7.25
N LEU A 270 -8.06 7.45 7.44
CA LEU A 270 -6.86 8.03 8.06
C LEU A 270 -6.03 8.86 7.06
N TYR A 271 -6.25 8.68 5.76
CA TYR A 271 -5.71 9.54 4.72
C TYR A 271 -6.64 10.74 4.52
N LYS A 272 -6.14 11.96 4.76
CA LYS A 272 -6.97 13.18 4.77
C LYS A 272 -7.11 13.86 3.42
N THR A 273 -6.12 13.74 2.53
CA THR A 273 -6.09 14.45 1.25
C THR A 273 -5.75 13.53 0.09
N LYS A 274 -6.26 13.86 -1.11
CA LYS A 274 -6.05 13.09 -2.35
C LYS A 274 -4.71 13.38 -3.02
N ASP A 275 -4.28 14.62 -2.97
CA ASP A 275 -3.16 15.16 -3.74
C ASP A 275 -1.79 14.90 -3.13
N GLY A 276 -1.74 14.14 -2.04
CA GLY A 276 -0.51 13.85 -1.33
C GLY A 276 -0.09 14.94 -0.35
N SER A 277 -0.75 16.11 -0.35
CA SER A 277 -0.53 17.10 0.69
C SER A 277 -0.95 16.52 2.04
N ASN A 278 -0.12 16.67 3.04
CA ASN A 278 -0.34 16.15 4.37
C ASN A 278 -0.24 17.28 5.38
N GLU A 279 -1.40 17.82 5.75
CA GLU A 279 -1.47 18.91 6.72
C GLU A 279 -0.88 18.53 8.08
N VAL A 280 -1.07 17.29 8.51
CA VAL A 280 -0.51 16.80 9.78
C VAL A 280 1.02 16.77 9.72
N LEU A 281 1.61 16.23 8.65
CA LEU A 281 3.07 16.22 8.49
C LEU A 281 3.64 17.63 8.34
N LYS A 282 2.97 18.50 7.59
CA LYS A 282 3.39 19.90 7.47
C LYS A 282 3.37 20.62 8.82
N ASN A 283 2.29 20.48 9.58
CA ASN A 283 2.20 21.05 10.93
C ASN A 283 3.24 20.45 11.89
N LEU A 284 3.64 19.18 11.68
CA LEU A 284 4.72 18.55 12.43
C LEU A 284 6.08 19.17 12.09
N GLU A 285 6.37 19.41 10.81
CA GLU A 285 7.57 20.09 10.33
C GLU A 285 7.64 21.54 10.83
N ASP A 286 6.50 22.22 10.87
CA ASP A 286 6.36 23.58 11.39
C ASP A 286 6.39 23.65 12.94
N HIS A 287 6.61 22.54 13.66
CA HIS A 287 6.60 22.41 15.12
C HIS A 287 5.32 22.88 15.82
N ASN A 288 4.18 22.71 15.16
CA ASN A 288 2.87 23.15 15.71
C ASN A 288 2.29 22.20 16.76
N PHE A 289 2.83 21.00 16.92
CA PHE A 289 2.39 20.01 17.91
C PHE A 289 3.28 19.97 19.15
N GLU A 290 2.66 19.85 20.32
CA GLU A 290 3.33 19.63 21.60
C GLU A 290 3.46 18.14 21.95
N ILE A 291 2.50 17.32 21.47
CA ILE A 291 2.51 15.86 21.64
C ILE A 291 2.40 15.19 20.29
N VAL A 292 3.33 14.29 20.04
CA VAL A 292 3.34 13.39 18.87
C VAL A 292 3.26 11.96 19.36
N TYR A 293 2.18 11.26 19.03
CA TYR A 293 1.99 9.84 19.32
C TYR A 293 2.33 9.04 18.08
N LEU A 294 3.33 8.17 18.19
CA LEU A 294 3.76 7.27 17.11
C LEU A 294 3.29 5.85 17.40
N LEU A 295 2.67 5.20 16.43
CA LEU A 295 2.18 3.83 16.49
C LEU A 295 2.88 2.95 15.46
#